data_f3a18acfa03ed841df0de62a9d062171
#
_entry.id   f3a18acfa03ed841df0de62a9d062171
#
_cell.length_a   1.000
_cell.length_b   1.000
_cell.length_c   1.000
_cell.angle_alpha   90.00
_cell.angle_beta   90.00
_cell.angle_gamma   90.00
#
_symmetry.space_group_name_H-M   'P 1'
#
loop_
_entity.id
_entity.type
_entity.pdbx_description
1 polymer ?
#
loop_
_entity_poly.entity_id
_entity_poly.type
_entity_poly.pdbx_seq_one_letter_code
_entity_poly.pdbx_strand_id
1 'polypeptide(L)'
;SEMCIRDRHGKVVQVGTPNEIVSSPANDYVRSFFRNVDVSRVFKASDVARDDELIMFDPAQMASALKRLDASGQTYGVLLDADRIYRGVVTRDALASGSFKLGDDQLDSAAAIQADAPLSGLLTRVAESPWPVPVTDRNNRYLGAISKSALLETLGRAG
;
A
#
# COMPACT_ATOMS: atom_id res chain seq x y z
N SER A 1 -6.28 -9.00 14.96
CA SER A 1 -7.39 -9.56 15.73
C SER A 1 -8.39 -10.25 14.82
N GLU A 2 -8.95 -11.34 15.28
CA GLU A 2 -9.93 -12.12 14.54
C GLU A 2 -11.35 -11.72 14.93
N MET A 3 -12.27 -11.81 13.96
CA MET A 3 -13.69 -11.67 14.17
C MET A 3 -14.37 -13.01 14.00
N CYS A 4 -15.46 -13.21 14.72
CA CYS A 4 -16.31 -14.39 14.59
C CYS A 4 -17.72 -13.93 14.23
N ILE A 5 -18.21 -14.38 13.07
CA ILE A 5 -19.55 -14.05 12.59
C ILE A 5 -20.47 -15.22 12.95
N ARG A 6 -21.56 -14.93 13.67
CA ARG A 6 -22.56 -15.92 14.04
C ARG A 6 -23.88 -15.59 13.37
N ASP A 7 -24.64 -16.63 13.02
CA ASP A 7 -26.01 -16.46 12.51
C ASP A 7 -26.99 -16.20 13.68
N ARG A 8 -28.28 -16.02 13.36
CA ARG A 8 -29.32 -15.75 14.38
C ARG A 8 -29.56 -16.90 15.33
N HIS A 9 -29.04 -18.09 15.04
CA HIS A 9 -29.13 -19.27 15.90
C HIS A 9 -27.86 -19.48 16.73
N GLY A 10 -26.92 -18.57 16.68
CA GLY A 10 -25.66 -18.64 17.39
C GLY A 10 -24.60 -19.53 16.75
N LYS A 11 -24.90 -20.10 15.58
CA LYS A 11 -23.93 -20.92 14.85
C LYS A 11 -22.84 -20.06 14.24
N VAL A 12 -21.56 -20.47 14.40
CA VAL A 12 -20.44 -19.79 13.78
C VAL A 12 -20.48 -20.00 12.26
N VAL A 13 -20.54 -18.90 11.52
CA VAL A 13 -20.58 -18.90 10.06
C VAL A 13 -19.20 -18.64 9.47
N GLN A 14 -18.46 -17.72 10.08
CA GLN A 14 -17.12 -17.37 9.59
C GLN A 14 -16.26 -16.84 10.74
N VAL A 15 -14.97 -17.20 10.71
CA VAL A 15 -13.94 -16.67 11.62
C VAL A 15 -12.80 -16.18 10.75
N GLY A 16 -12.25 -15.02 11.08
CA GLY A 16 -11.10 -14.46 10.37
C GLY A 16 -10.82 -13.02 10.80
N THR A 17 -9.79 -12.44 10.21
CA THR A 17 -9.53 -11.00 10.38
C THR A 17 -10.62 -10.19 9.66
N PRO A 18 -10.86 -8.92 10.04
CA PRO A 18 -11.81 -8.08 9.32
C PRO A 18 -11.54 -8.03 7.81
N ASN A 19 -10.27 -7.96 7.42
CA ASN A 19 -9.89 -7.96 6.01
C ASN A 19 -10.31 -9.28 5.31
N GLU A 20 -10.03 -10.43 5.91
CA GLU A 20 -10.39 -11.74 5.35
C GLU A 20 -11.89 -11.89 5.19
N ILE A 21 -12.66 -11.48 6.20
CA ILE A 21 -14.12 -11.61 6.19
C ILE A 21 -14.74 -10.72 5.11
N VAL A 22 -14.27 -9.47 4.99
CA VAL A 22 -14.81 -8.53 4.00
C VAL A 22 -14.37 -8.92 2.58
N SER A 23 -13.13 -9.37 2.40
CA SER A 23 -12.59 -9.73 1.09
C SER A 23 -13.13 -11.06 0.55
N SER A 24 -13.42 -12.01 1.44
CA SER A 24 -13.86 -13.36 1.07
C SER A 24 -14.96 -13.83 2.01
N PRO A 25 -16.16 -13.20 1.93
CA PRO A 25 -17.27 -13.62 2.79
C PRO A 25 -17.69 -15.06 2.52
N ALA A 26 -17.93 -15.83 3.59
CA ALA A 26 -18.24 -17.25 3.49
C ALA A 26 -19.57 -17.52 2.76
N ASN A 27 -20.55 -16.61 2.86
CA ASN A 27 -21.84 -16.74 2.20
C ASN A 27 -22.56 -15.38 2.11
N ASP A 28 -23.75 -15.38 1.55
CA ASP A 28 -24.54 -14.17 1.38
C ASP A 28 -24.95 -13.51 2.71
N TYR A 29 -25.09 -14.29 3.77
CA TYR A 29 -25.36 -13.75 5.10
C TYR A 29 -24.23 -12.85 5.57
N VAL A 30 -22.99 -13.31 5.47
CA VAL A 30 -21.79 -12.53 5.83
C VAL A 30 -21.67 -11.31 4.94
N ARG A 31 -21.90 -11.45 3.63
CA ARG A 31 -21.88 -10.36 2.67
C ARG A 31 -22.91 -9.30 3.04
N SER A 32 -24.12 -9.68 3.39
CA SER A 32 -25.19 -8.76 3.80
C SER A 32 -24.87 -8.06 5.11
N PHE A 33 -24.20 -8.74 6.03
CA PHE A 33 -23.77 -8.15 7.31
C PHE A 33 -22.88 -6.93 7.09
N PHE A 34 -21.99 -6.99 6.09
CA PHE A 34 -21.07 -5.90 5.79
C PHE A 34 -21.59 -4.91 4.74
N ARG A 35 -22.81 -5.07 4.26
CA ARG A 35 -23.37 -4.19 3.20
C ARG A 35 -23.34 -2.72 3.58
N ASN A 36 -23.60 -2.38 4.84
CA ASN A 36 -23.67 -1.02 5.34
C ASN A 36 -22.42 -0.62 6.12
N VAL A 37 -21.37 -1.46 6.13
CA VAL A 37 -20.11 -1.15 6.79
C VAL A 37 -19.26 -0.30 5.86
N ASP A 38 -18.69 0.78 6.37
CA ASP A 38 -17.72 1.58 5.64
C ASP A 38 -16.40 0.82 5.57
N VAL A 39 -16.14 0.19 4.44
CA VAL A 39 -14.98 -0.68 4.21
C VAL A 39 -13.67 0.07 4.43
N SER A 40 -13.65 1.37 4.12
CA SER A 40 -12.45 2.19 4.30
C SER A 40 -12.02 2.29 5.77
N ARG A 41 -12.93 2.01 6.72
CA ARG A 41 -12.62 1.97 8.15
C ARG A 41 -12.18 0.60 8.63
N VAL A 42 -12.50 -0.46 7.87
CA VAL A 42 -12.14 -1.84 8.21
C VAL A 42 -10.69 -2.12 7.79
N PHE A 43 -10.28 -1.63 6.63
CA PHE A 43 -8.96 -1.87 6.10
C PHE A 43 -7.94 -0.86 6.62
N LYS A 44 -6.73 -1.36 6.85
CA LYS A 44 -5.54 -0.54 7.14
C LYS A 44 -4.67 -0.46 5.90
N ALA A 45 -3.73 0.48 5.89
CA ALA A 45 -2.78 0.64 4.80
C ALA A 45 -2.03 -0.66 4.50
N SER A 46 -1.60 -1.40 5.52
CA SER A 46 -0.89 -2.67 5.35
C SER A 46 -1.72 -3.75 4.68
N ASP A 47 -3.05 -3.69 4.77
CA ASP A 47 -3.95 -4.66 4.14
C ASP A 47 -4.02 -4.48 2.63
N VAL A 48 -3.73 -3.29 2.12
CA VAL A 48 -3.87 -2.93 0.71
C VAL A 48 -2.53 -2.80 0.01
N ALA A 49 -1.46 -2.51 0.75
CA ALA A 49 -0.13 -2.31 0.20
C ALA A 49 0.39 -3.57 -0.51
N ARG A 50 1.01 -3.37 -1.68
CA ARG A 50 1.62 -4.44 -2.47
C ARG A 50 3.08 -4.12 -2.71
N ASP A 51 3.95 -5.12 -2.63
CA ASP A 51 5.40 -4.93 -2.78
C ASP A 51 5.88 -4.94 -4.24
N ASP A 52 4.99 -5.27 -5.17
CA ASP A 52 5.28 -5.31 -6.61
C ASP A 52 4.86 -4.05 -7.37
N GLU A 53 4.33 -3.04 -6.68
CA GLU A 53 3.84 -1.80 -7.31
C GLU A 53 4.97 -0.86 -7.73
N LEU A 54 6.12 -0.93 -7.07
CA LEU A 54 7.26 -0.06 -7.34
C LEU A 54 8.53 -0.89 -7.53
N ILE A 55 9.38 -0.45 -8.48
CA ILE A 55 10.72 -1.01 -8.62
C ILE A 55 11.55 -0.59 -7.41
N MET A 56 12.20 -1.57 -6.78
CA MET A 56 13.03 -1.33 -5.60
C MET A 56 14.49 -1.15 -5.99
N PHE A 57 15.12 -0.13 -5.44
CA PHE A 57 16.54 0.15 -5.60
C PHE A 57 17.20 0.19 -4.23
N ASP A 58 18.45 -0.27 -4.16
CA ASP A 58 19.33 0.03 -3.02
C ASP A 58 20.36 1.10 -3.43
N PRO A 59 21.12 1.67 -2.47
CA PRO A 59 22.10 2.71 -2.81
C PRO A 59 23.15 2.26 -3.82
N ALA A 60 23.52 0.97 -3.82
CA ALA A 60 24.50 0.44 -4.77
C ALA A 60 23.95 0.34 -6.21
N GLN A 61 22.63 0.30 -6.37
CA GLN A 61 21.94 0.16 -7.66
C GLN A 61 21.64 1.51 -8.31
N MET A 62 21.88 2.62 -7.63
CA MET A 62 21.50 3.95 -8.12
C MET A 62 22.18 4.35 -9.42
N ALA A 63 23.40 3.88 -9.67
CA ALA A 63 24.10 4.16 -10.92
C ALA A 63 23.38 3.59 -12.15
N SER A 64 22.64 2.50 -12.00
CA SER A 64 21.88 1.86 -13.07
C SER A 64 20.37 2.09 -12.97
N ALA A 65 19.91 2.90 -12.03
CA ALA A 65 18.49 3.10 -11.76
C ALA A 65 17.73 3.66 -12.97
N LEU A 66 18.29 4.68 -13.62
CA LEU A 66 17.68 5.27 -14.82
C LEU A 66 17.49 4.24 -15.93
N LYS A 67 18.52 3.42 -16.17
CA LYS A 67 18.47 2.37 -17.19
C LYS A 67 17.42 1.32 -16.85
N ARG A 68 17.31 0.94 -15.58
CA ARG A 68 16.29 -0.02 -15.14
C ARG A 68 14.87 0.54 -15.28
N LEU A 69 14.66 1.81 -14.96
CA LEU A 69 13.36 2.46 -15.16
C LEU A 69 12.99 2.50 -16.64
N ASP A 70 13.93 2.91 -17.50
CA ASP A 70 13.69 2.95 -18.96
C ASP A 70 13.38 1.56 -19.51
N ALA A 71 14.08 0.53 -19.07
CA ALA A 71 13.87 -0.84 -19.52
C ALA A 71 12.50 -1.40 -19.10
N SER A 72 12.00 -0.99 -17.92
CA SER A 72 10.71 -1.46 -17.39
C SER A 72 9.52 -0.63 -17.83
N GLY A 73 9.75 0.53 -18.47
CA GLY A 73 8.69 1.48 -18.82
C GLY A 73 8.12 2.23 -17.62
N GLN A 74 8.73 2.13 -16.44
CA GLN A 74 8.31 2.84 -15.24
C GLN A 74 8.98 4.22 -15.17
N THR A 75 8.31 5.18 -14.54
CA THR A 75 8.82 6.54 -14.36
C THR A 75 9.25 6.84 -12.93
N TYR A 76 9.06 5.89 -12.02
CA TYR A 76 9.39 6.03 -10.60
C TYR A 76 9.71 4.68 -9.98
N GLY A 77 10.41 4.72 -8.85
CA GLY A 77 10.72 3.55 -8.04
C GLY A 77 10.91 3.95 -6.59
N VAL A 78 11.24 3.01 -5.73
CA VAL A 78 11.46 3.27 -4.31
C VAL A 78 12.91 2.94 -3.94
N LEU A 79 13.55 3.84 -3.18
CA LEU A 79 14.89 3.62 -2.66
C LEU A 79 14.79 3.03 -1.25
N LEU A 80 15.40 1.88 -1.07
CA LEU A 80 15.49 1.17 0.21
C LEU A 80 16.93 1.07 0.64
N ASP A 81 17.17 1.22 1.93
CA ASP A 81 18.48 1.00 2.55
C ASP A 81 18.56 -0.45 3.07
N ALA A 82 19.67 -0.79 3.74
CA ALA A 82 19.81 -2.06 4.44
C ALA A 82 18.59 -2.33 5.33
N ASP A 83 18.19 -3.60 5.45
CA ASP A 83 17.01 -4.03 6.19
C ASP A 83 15.68 -3.47 5.64
N ARG A 84 15.65 -3.07 4.37
CA ARG A 84 14.48 -2.53 3.68
C ARG A 84 13.97 -1.20 4.30
N ILE A 85 14.86 -0.41 4.87
CA ILE A 85 14.50 0.90 5.41
C ILE A 85 14.16 1.85 4.26
N TYR A 86 12.98 2.46 4.33
CA TYR A 86 12.49 3.39 3.30
C TYR A 86 13.28 4.68 3.30
N ARG A 87 13.76 5.09 2.12
CA ARG A 87 14.54 6.32 1.92
C ARG A 87 13.82 7.35 1.04
N GLY A 88 12.84 6.95 0.28
CA GLY A 88 12.05 7.85 -0.55
C GLY A 88 11.71 7.28 -1.91
N VAL A 89 10.98 8.07 -2.70
CA VAL A 89 10.62 7.74 -4.08
C VAL A 89 11.62 8.37 -5.03
N VAL A 90 12.09 7.60 -6.00
CA VAL A 90 13.03 8.03 -7.02
C VAL A 90 12.27 8.17 -8.34
N THR A 91 12.32 9.34 -8.96
CA THR A 91 11.68 9.57 -10.25
C THR A 91 12.70 9.54 -11.38
N ARG A 92 12.23 9.09 -12.57
CA ARG A 92 13.06 9.08 -13.77
C ARG A 92 13.58 10.49 -14.09
N ASP A 93 12.73 11.51 -13.96
CA ASP A 93 13.10 12.89 -14.27
C ASP A 93 14.22 13.41 -13.36
N ALA A 94 14.17 13.09 -12.07
CA ALA A 94 15.21 13.46 -11.13
C ALA A 94 16.54 12.79 -11.46
N LEU A 95 16.51 11.53 -11.86
CA LEU A 95 17.71 10.79 -12.28
C LEU A 95 18.29 11.34 -13.59
N ALA A 96 17.42 11.59 -14.57
CA ALA A 96 17.84 12.08 -15.89
C ALA A 96 18.43 13.51 -15.82
N SER A 97 17.90 14.36 -14.94
CA SER A 97 18.38 15.74 -14.78
C SER A 97 19.63 15.84 -13.89
N GLY A 98 20.03 14.73 -13.25
CA GLY A 98 21.13 14.74 -12.30
C GLY A 98 20.83 15.46 -10.99
N SER A 99 19.57 15.79 -10.74
CA SER A 99 19.15 16.47 -9.51
C SER A 99 19.03 15.53 -8.32
N PHE A 100 19.07 14.22 -8.56
CA PHE A 100 19.01 13.24 -7.50
C PHE A 100 20.36 13.10 -6.80
N LYS A 101 20.38 13.29 -5.48
CA LYS A 101 21.54 13.06 -4.64
C LYS A 101 21.14 12.13 -3.51
N LEU A 102 21.96 11.11 -3.27
CA LEU A 102 21.76 10.19 -2.16
C LEU A 102 21.85 10.97 -0.84
N GLY A 103 20.84 10.84 0.01
CA GLY A 103 20.82 11.55 1.28
C GLY A 103 20.22 12.96 1.22
N ASP A 104 19.73 13.38 0.07
CA ASP A 104 19.07 14.68 -0.06
C ASP A 104 17.64 14.60 0.48
N ASP A 105 17.23 15.61 1.27
CA ASP A 105 15.89 15.72 1.85
C ASP A 105 14.78 15.85 0.79
N GLN A 106 15.14 15.92 -0.48
CA GLN A 106 14.20 15.93 -1.60
C GLN A 106 13.55 14.56 -1.86
N LEU A 107 14.09 13.50 -1.26
CA LEU A 107 13.35 12.26 -1.15
C LEU A 107 12.21 12.55 -0.17
N ASP A 108 11.02 12.67 -0.70
CA ASP A 108 9.86 13.06 0.09
C ASP A 108 9.53 11.98 1.13
N SER A 109 10.31 11.97 2.21
CA SER A 109 10.15 11.05 3.32
C SER A 109 8.81 11.27 4.04
N ALA A 110 8.20 12.44 3.85
CA ALA A 110 6.86 12.74 4.37
C ALA A 110 5.76 12.00 3.60
N ALA A 111 6.11 11.35 2.48
CA ALA A 111 5.13 10.68 1.62
C ALA A 111 4.77 9.26 2.06
N ALA A 112 5.50 8.65 3.00
CA ALA A 112 5.19 7.30 3.46
C ALA A 112 3.99 7.28 4.41
N ILE A 113 3.13 6.27 4.23
CA ILE A 113 1.96 6.03 5.07
C ILE A 113 2.30 4.97 6.10
N GLN A 114 1.84 5.15 7.35
CA GLN A 114 2.02 4.14 8.38
C GLN A 114 1.11 2.92 8.12
N ALA A 115 1.64 1.75 8.41
CA ALA A 115 0.97 0.47 8.13
C ALA A 115 -0.40 0.34 8.82
N ASP A 116 -0.54 0.91 10.02
CA ASP A 116 -1.74 0.84 10.82
C ASP A 116 -2.74 1.98 10.55
N ALA A 117 -2.43 2.88 9.64
CA ALA A 117 -3.33 3.98 9.29
C ALA A 117 -4.62 3.43 8.66
N PRO A 118 -5.80 3.89 9.09
CA PRO A 118 -7.06 3.47 8.47
C PRO A 118 -7.16 4.00 7.05
N LEU A 119 -7.69 3.17 6.15
CA LEU A 119 -7.78 3.52 4.74
C LEU A 119 -8.62 4.77 4.50
N SER A 120 -9.63 5.01 5.34
CA SER A 120 -10.49 6.20 5.26
C SER A 120 -9.72 7.52 5.29
N GLY A 121 -8.59 7.57 6.01
CA GLY A 121 -7.75 8.76 6.08
C GLY A 121 -6.79 8.93 4.91
N LEU A 122 -6.74 7.96 4.00
CA LEU A 122 -5.74 7.89 2.94
C LEU A 122 -6.31 8.05 1.53
N LEU A 123 -7.62 8.08 1.38
CA LEU A 123 -8.28 8.04 0.07
C LEU A 123 -7.84 9.21 -0.82
N THR A 124 -7.88 10.43 -0.30
CA THR A 124 -7.49 11.64 -1.04
C THR A 124 -6.00 11.59 -1.38
N ARG A 125 -5.18 11.17 -0.42
CA ARG A 125 -3.73 11.13 -0.62
C ARG A 125 -3.33 10.16 -1.73
N VAL A 126 -3.93 8.96 -1.76
CA VAL A 126 -3.67 7.98 -2.81
C VAL A 126 -4.22 8.48 -4.16
N ALA A 127 -5.41 9.09 -4.15
CA ALA A 127 -6.04 9.60 -5.36
C ALA A 127 -5.24 10.72 -6.02
N GLU A 128 -4.60 11.58 -5.23
CA GLU A 128 -3.84 12.72 -5.73
C GLU A 128 -2.37 12.41 -6.02
N SER A 129 -1.86 11.27 -5.56
CA SER A 129 -0.45 10.92 -5.77
C SER A 129 -0.18 10.53 -7.22
N PRO A 130 0.92 11.05 -7.83
CA PRO A 130 1.31 10.64 -9.18
C PRO A 130 1.94 9.25 -9.26
N TRP A 131 2.27 8.64 -8.13
CA TRP A 131 2.81 7.28 -8.03
C TRP A 131 2.14 6.53 -6.88
N PRO A 132 2.26 5.19 -6.82
CA PRO A 132 1.79 4.43 -5.67
C PRO A 132 2.43 4.92 -4.38
N VAL A 133 1.62 5.10 -3.33
CA VAL A 133 2.11 5.70 -2.08
C VAL A 133 2.77 4.63 -1.22
N PRO A 134 4.04 4.81 -0.84
CA PRO A 134 4.75 3.84 0.00
C PRO A 134 4.13 3.70 1.39
N VAL A 135 4.17 2.48 1.91
CA VAL A 135 3.69 2.13 3.25
C VAL A 135 4.85 1.56 4.06
N THR A 136 5.03 2.07 5.27
CA THR A 136 6.11 1.66 6.16
C THR A 136 5.56 1.23 7.53
N ASP A 137 6.33 0.40 8.24
CA ASP A 137 6.03 0.05 9.62
C ASP A 137 6.61 1.10 10.59
N ARG A 138 6.52 0.82 11.90
CA ARG A 138 7.03 1.72 12.94
C ARG A 138 8.52 1.96 12.87
N ASN A 139 9.26 1.01 12.30
CA ASN A 139 10.71 1.08 12.15
C ASN A 139 11.13 1.66 10.80
N ASN A 140 10.19 2.24 10.06
CA ASN A 140 10.39 2.81 8.74
C ASN A 140 10.81 1.76 7.68
N ARG A 141 10.46 0.50 7.90
CA ARG A 141 10.65 -0.56 6.91
C ARG A 141 9.57 -0.50 5.85
N TYR A 142 9.97 -0.63 4.60
CA TYR A 142 9.07 -0.65 3.47
C TYR A 142 8.27 -1.97 3.43
N LEU A 143 6.95 -1.86 3.43
CA LEU A 143 6.04 -3.00 3.37
C LEU A 143 5.40 -3.16 1.99
N GLY A 144 5.41 -2.12 1.19
CA GLY A 144 4.78 -2.08 -0.12
C GLY A 144 4.25 -0.69 -0.42
N ALA A 145 3.45 -0.57 -1.46
CA ALA A 145 2.83 0.71 -1.83
C ALA A 145 1.37 0.50 -2.21
N ILE A 146 0.59 1.57 -2.10
CA ILE A 146 -0.84 1.57 -2.46
C ILE A 146 -1.02 2.34 -3.76
N SER A 147 -1.39 1.63 -4.81
CA SER A 147 -1.78 2.22 -6.09
C SER A 147 -3.26 2.59 -6.08
N LYS A 148 -3.66 3.47 -7.00
CA LYS A 148 -5.07 3.80 -7.21
C LYS A 148 -5.89 2.57 -7.57
N SER A 149 -5.36 1.69 -8.42
CA SER A 149 -6.04 0.47 -8.83
C SER A 149 -6.19 -0.52 -7.68
N ALA A 150 -5.18 -0.68 -6.83
CA ALA A 150 -5.27 -1.53 -5.65
C ALA A 150 -6.33 -1.03 -4.67
N LEU A 151 -6.39 0.30 -4.47
CA LEU A 151 -7.38 0.93 -3.62
C LEU A 151 -8.81 0.69 -4.15
N LEU A 152 -9.03 0.96 -5.43
CA LEU A 152 -10.34 0.76 -6.07
C LEU A 152 -10.77 -0.70 -6.05
N GLU A 153 -9.85 -1.61 -6.29
CA GLU A 153 -10.12 -3.05 -6.22
C GLU A 153 -10.55 -3.46 -4.81
N THR A 154 -9.86 -2.97 -3.79
CA THR A 154 -10.19 -3.27 -2.40
C THR A 154 -11.57 -2.74 -2.02
N LEU A 155 -11.88 -1.49 -2.37
CA LEU A 155 -13.18 -0.87 -2.09
C LEU A 155 -14.29 -1.54 -2.89
N GLY A 156 -14.02 -1.98 -4.11
CA GLY A 156 -14.99 -2.63 -4.97
C GLY A 156 -15.37 -4.03 -4.52
N ARG A 157 -14.47 -4.78 -3.89
CA ARG A 157 -14.72 -6.15 -3.42
C ARG A 157 -15.76 -6.22 -2.32
N ALA A 158 -15.93 -5.14 -1.58
CA ALA A 158 -16.84 -5.11 -0.43
C ALA A 158 -18.18 -4.43 -0.75
N GLY A 159 -18.35 -3.98 -1.99
CA GLY A 159 -19.59 -3.35 -2.46
C GLY A 159 -20.53 -4.31 -3.19
#